data_3fdd37e93f217d5d6c03b9684b9d8983
#
_entry.id   3fdd37e93f217d5d6c03b9684b9d8983
#
_cell.length_a   1.000
_cell.length_b   1.000
_cell.length_c   1.000
_cell.angle_alpha   90.00
_cell.angle_beta   90.00
_cell.angle_gamma   90.00
#
_symmetry.space_group_name_H-M   'P 1'
#
loop_
_entity.id
_entity.type
_entity.pdbx_description
1 polymer ?
#
loop_
_entity_poly.entity_id
_entity_poly.type
_entity_poly.pdbx_seq_one_letter_code
_entity_poly.pdbx_strand_id
1 'polypeptide(L)'
;MKNLKHLLILSLIVTLFNTSGVMAQETEETEAAPSFNFSGTVDTYFRTSFSEDPVAPGTSFANLNGFALGMANFIVSYEGEKSGFVADVVFGPRGSDAVFGSVGNSSELVNQLYAYYDIAEGVRITLGNFNTFLGYEVISPAANFNYSTSYMFSYGPFSHTGVKADFTLADDISLMLGVFNQTDQTEANYDRYTAFGAQLGLYGQYINLLAGEDYFQLDYTGGFDIADSFFLGINATTATLAGDTGFAGVALYPQLTTSDTFAIGLRGEFFSETDGFGALVDDGDADNFSLTLTGSFTSGNFTFKPEFRIDSASSEIFAISPTETADSLSSFVVAAIYSF
;
A
#
# COMPACT_ATOMS: atom_id res chain seq x y z
N MET A 1 15.65 34.69 7.03
CA MET A 1 14.67 34.78 5.93
C MET A 1 13.96 33.45 5.62
N LYS A 2 14.45 32.30 6.11
CA LYS A 2 13.77 30.99 5.93
C LYS A 2 12.46 30.85 6.74
N ASN A 3 12.38 31.45 7.91
CA ASN A 3 11.23 31.31 8.82
C ASN A 3 9.97 32.11 8.42
N LEU A 4 10.10 33.07 7.49
CA LEU A 4 8.97 33.92 7.09
C LEU A 4 8.05 33.26 6.06
N LYS A 5 8.58 32.30 5.27
CA LYS A 5 7.80 31.55 4.26
C LYS A 5 6.84 30.53 4.90
N HIS A 6 7.26 29.91 6.00
CA HIS A 6 6.42 28.93 6.72
C HIS A 6 5.26 29.60 7.49
N LEU A 7 5.47 30.83 7.96
CA LEU A 7 4.43 31.59 8.64
C LEU A 7 3.32 32.07 7.68
N LEU A 8 3.69 32.35 6.42
CA LEU A 8 2.73 32.78 5.38
C LEU A 8 1.82 31.63 4.90
N ILE A 9 2.32 30.40 4.85
CA ILE A 9 1.51 29.22 4.48
C ILE A 9 0.51 28.91 5.60
N LEU A 10 0.93 28.99 6.86
CA LEU A 10 0.04 28.75 8.01
C LEU A 10 -1.05 29.84 8.13
N SER A 11 -0.74 31.10 7.77
CA SER A 11 -1.71 32.20 7.80
C SER A 11 -2.73 32.11 6.66
N LEU A 12 -2.38 31.49 5.53
CA LEU A 12 -3.31 31.31 4.40
C LEU A 12 -4.37 30.24 4.69
N ILE A 13 -3.99 29.19 5.43
CA ILE A 13 -4.92 28.12 5.84
C ILE A 13 -5.94 28.65 6.86
N VAL A 14 -5.52 29.51 7.78
CA VAL A 14 -6.42 30.09 8.81
C VAL A 14 -7.42 31.10 8.23
N THR A 15 -7.10 31.74 7.08
CA THR A 15 -7.98 32.76 6.48
C THR A 15 -9.10 32.18 5.61
N LEU A 16 -9.00 30.91 5.22
CA LEU A 16 -10.04 30.25 4.41
C LEU A 16 -11.25 29.74 5.23
N PHE A 17 -11.16 29.71 6.56
CA PHE A 17 -12.23 29.19 7.43
C PHE A 17 -13.22 30.23 7.95
N ASN A 18 -13.20 31.50 7.47
CA ASN A 18 -14.04 32.55 8.05
C ASN A 18 -15.18 33.09 7.17
N THR A 19 -15.68 32.32 6.22
CA THR A 19 -16.88 32.73 5.48
C THR A 19 -17.82 31.57 5.20
N SER A 20 -18.81 31.35 6.04
CA SER A 20 -20.20 31.07 5.60
C SER A 20 -21.07 30.70 6.81
N GLY A 21 -21.76 31.65 7.36
CA GLY A 21 -22.96 31.36 8.14
C GLY A 21 -24.11 31.03 7.19
N VAL A 22 -24.41 29.75 7.01
CA VAL A 22 -25.65 29.28 6.40
C VAL A 22 -26.48 28.66 7.50
N MET A 23 -27.68 29.18 7.71
CA MET A 23 -28.68 28.60 8.58
C MET A 23 -29.07 27.23 8.02
N ALA A 24 -28.63 26.16 8.67
CA ALA A 24 -29.05 24.81 8.35
C ALA A 24 -30.42 24.57 9.02
N GLN A 25 -31.35 24.06 8.24
CA GLN A 25 -32.59 23.48 8.68
C GLN A 25 -32.27 22.13 9.34
N GLU A 26 -32.55 21.95 10.62
CA GLU A 26 -32.40 20.68 11.35
C GLU A 26 -33.20 19.58 10.65
N THR A 27 -32.49 18.78 9.85
CA THR A 27 -32.90 17.41 9.58
C THR A 27 -32.35 16.58 10.74
N GLU A 28 -33.17 15.88 11.48
CA GLU A 28 -32.73 14.85 12.44
C GLU A 28 -31.88 13.81 11.67
N GLU A 29 -30.56 14.00 11.64
CA GLU A 29 -29.64 12.95 11.26
C GLU A 29 -29.76 11.86 12.32
N THR A 30 -30.20 10.70 11.91
CA THR A 30 -30.16 9.50 12.74
C THR A 30 -28.68 9.20 12.98
N GLU A 31 -28.18 9.58 14.15
CA GLU A 31 -26.80 9.24 14.57
C GLU A 31 -26.58 7.75 14.39
N ALA A 32 -25.54 7.37 13.66
CA ALA A 32 -25.19 5.97 13.47
C ALA A 32 -24.86 5.36 14.84
N ALA A 33 -25.55 4.28 15.19
CA ALA A 33 -25.30 3.61 16.46
C ALA A 33 -23.85 3.09 16.51
N PRO A 34 -23.16 3.22 17.65
CA PRO A 34 -21.80 2.70 17.81
C PRO A 34 -21.72 1.24 17.40
N SER A 35 -20.74 0.88 16.57
CA SER A 35 -20.59 -0.47 16.04
C SER A 35 -19.22 -1.06 16.30
N PHE A 36 -19.19 -2.35 16.65
CA PHE A 36 -18.00 -3.18 16.63
C PHE A 36 -18.03 -4.05 15.39
N ASN A 37 -16.93 -4.04 14.64
CA ASN A 37 -16.75 -4.92 13.50
C ASN A 37 -15.57 -5.86 13.77
N PHE A 38 -15.74 -7.12 13.35
CA PHE A 38 -14.70 -8.13 13.31
C PHE A 38 -14.65 -8.68 11.91
N SER A 39 -13.50 -8.58 11.28
CA SER A 39 -13.26 -9.05 9.92
C SER A 39 -11.83 -9.55 9.76
N GLY A 40 -11.53 -10.15 8.64
CA GLY A 40 -10.18 -10.59 8.36
C GLY A 40 -10.09 -11.47 7.13
N THR A 41 -8.87 -11.95 6.88
CA THR A 41 -8.59 -12.89 5.79
C THR A 41 -7.67 -13.99 6.26
N VAL A 42 -7.74 -15.13 5.59
CA VAL A 42 -6.78 -16.23 5.69
C VAL A 42 -6.45 -16.66 4.29
N ASP A 43 -5.17 -16.77 3.95
CA ASP A 43 -4.76 -17.23 2.64
C ASP A 43 -3.62 -18.24 2.68
N THR A 44 -3.56 -19.02 1.63
CA THR A 44 -2.53 -20.00 1.33
C THR A 44 -2.32 -20.06 -0.17
N TYR A 45 -1.14 -20.49 -0.59
CA TYR A 45 -0.85 -20.60 -2.01
C TYR A 45 0.03 -21.79 -2.36
N PHE A 46 0.04 -22.12 -3.63
CA PHE A 46 1.03 -22.98 -4.28
C PHE A 46 1.78 -22.13 -5.31
N ARG A 47 3.11 -22.23 -5.32
CA ARG A 47 3.97 -21.58 -6.31
C ARG A 47 4.91 -22.57 -6.97
N THR A 48 5.15 -22.38 -8.24
CA THR A 48 6.24 -23.02 -8.97
C THR A 48 6.87 -22.04 -9.95
N SER A 49 8.11 -22.23 -10.30
CA SER A 49 8.74 -21.55 -11.44
C SER A 49 9.10 -22.57 -12.51
N PHE A 50 9.51 -22.07 -13.68
CA PHE A 50 9.90 -22.92 -14.81
C PHE A 50 11.42 -23.10 -14.90
N SER A 51 12.17 -22.67 -13.89
CA SER A 51 13.59 -22.90 -13.70
C SER A 51 13.84 -24.11 -12.79
N GLU A 52 15.07 -24.68 -12.85
CA GLU A 52 15.43 -25.90 -12.09
C GLU A 52 15.50 -25.66 -10.59
N ASP A 53 15.95 -24.46 -10.16
CA ASP A 53 15.97 -24.06 -8.75
C ASP A 53 15.20 -22.73 -8.60
N PRO A 54 13.90 -22.84 -8.41
CA PRO A 54 13.03 -21.70 -8.55
C PRO A 54 13.14 -20.75 -7.36
N VAL A 55 13.84 -19.64 -7.55
CA VAL A 55 13.88 -18.52 -6.61
C VAL A 55 12.79 -17.51 -6.99
N ALA A 56 12.12 -16.96 -5.99
CA ALA A 56 11.16 -15.89 -6.20
C ALA A 56 11.84 -14.62 -6.71
N PRO A 57 11.16 -13.77 -7.49
CA PRO A 57 11.67 -12.44 -7.76
C PRO A 57 11.84 -11.64 -6.46
N GLY A 58 12.66 -10.61 -6.47
CA GLY A 58 12.96 -9.77 -5.30
C GLY A 58 11.78 -8.90 -4.84
N THR A 59 10.57 -9.43 -4.84
CA THR A 59 9.35 -8.76 -4.33
C THR A 59 8.89 -9.42 -3.05
N SER A 60 8.15 -8.68 -2.24
CA SER A 60 7.48 -9.25 -1.05
C SER A 60 6.31 -10.13 -1.47
N PHE A 61 6.05 -11.16 -0.67
CA PHE A 61 4.92 -12.08 -0.75
C PHE A 61 4.95 -13.07 -1.93
N ALA A 62 4.37 -14.24 -1.71
CA ALA A 62 4.35 -15.37 -2.65
C ALA A 62 5.75 -15.84 -3.12
N ASN A 63 6.71 -15.87 -2.21
CA ASN A 63 8.12 -16.12 -2.53
C ASN A 63 8.54 -17.59 -2.38
N LEU A 64 7.77 -18.42 -1.65
CA LEU A 64 8.13 -19.80 -1.38
C LEU A 64 7.57 -20.74 -2.45
N ASN A 65 8.37 -21.70 -2.87
CA ASN A 65 7.93 -22.74 -3.80
C ASN A 65 7.17 -23.86 -3.10
N GLY A 66 6.30 -24.54 -3.86
CA GLY A 66 5.42 -25.57 -3.33
C GLY A 66 4.22 -24.94 -2.62
N PHE A 67 3.64 -25.71 -1.71
CA PHE A 67 2.55 -25.21 -0.86
C PHE A 67 3.10 -24.38 0.28
N ALA A 68 2.57 -23.18 0.44
CA ALA A 68 3.00 -22.25 1.47
C ALA A 68 1.80 -21.53 2.11
N LEU A 69 2.01 -21.13 3.35
CA LEU A 69 1.10 -20.20 4.03
C LEU A 69 1.33 -18.80 3.46
N GLY A 70 0.25 -18.06 3.27
CA GLY A 70 0.31 -16.62 3.07
C GLY A 70 0.25 -15.89 4.39
N MET A 71 -0.90 -15.32 4.73
CA MET A 71 -1.16 -14.69 6.02
C MET A 71 -2.56 -14.99 6.55
N ALA A 72 -2.72 -14.77 7.84
CA ALA A 72 -4.02 -14.49 8.43
C ALA A 72 -3.97 -13.09 9.03
N ASN A 73 -4.96 -12.25 8.76
CA ASN A 73 -5.15 -11.01 9.50
C ASN A 73 -6.52 -10.99 10.17
N PHE A 74 -6.54 -10.43 11.39
CA PHE A 74 -7.75 -10.25 12.19
C PHE A 74 -7.88 -8.79 12.54
N ILE A 75 -8.98 -8.19 12.09
CA ILE A 75 -9.24 -6.76 12.26
C ILE A 75 -10.40 -6.61 13.23
N VAL A 76 -10.14 -5.88 14.32
CA VAL A 76 -11.16 -5.39 15.24
C VAL A 76 -11.26 -3.89 15.08
N SER A 77 -12.43 -3.37 14.79
CA SER A 77 -12.66 -1.93 14.75
C SER A 77 -13.89 -1.54 15.57
N TYR A 78 -13.82 -0.34 16.11
CA TYR A 78 -14.94 0.30 16.76
C TYR A 78 -15.16 1.67 16.13
N GLU A 79 -16.40 1.94 15.78
CA GLU A 79 -16.84 3.23 15.27
C GLU A 79 -17.91 3.79 16.21
N GLY A 80 -17.59 4.88 16.87
CA GLY A 80 -18.49 5.66 17.71
C GLY A 80 -18.87 6.96 17.03
N GLU A 81 -19.66 7.79 17.69
CA GLU A 81 -20.19 9.06 17.15
C GLU A 81 -19.08 10.00 16.60
N LYS A 82 -17.99 10.15 17.32
CA LYS A 82 -16.87 11.05 16.96
C LYS A 82 -15.49 10.41 17.06
N SER A 83 -15.43 9.16 17.45
CA SER A 83 -14.14 8.51 17.69
C SER A 83 -14.22 7.03 17.46
N GLY A 84 -13.11 6.44 17.11
CA GLY A 84 -12.99 5.01 16.95
C GLY A 84 -11.55 4.55 17.01
N PHE A 85 -11.37 3.26 16.79
CA PHE A 85 -10.05 2.64 16.68
C PHE A 85 -10.07 1.49 15.68
N VAL A 86 -8.89 1.14 15.21
CA VAL A 86 -8.63 -0.07 14.45
C VAL A 86 -7.45 -0.79 15.09
N ALA A 87 -7.61 -2.11 15.26
CA ALA A 87 -6.53 -3.03 15.62
C ALA A 87 -6.52 -4.16 14.59
N ASP A 88 -5.47 -4.23 13.79
CA ASP A 88 -5.24 -5.25 12.75
C ASP A 88 -3.96 -6.02 13.11
N VAL A 89 -4.12 -7.30 13.42
CA VAL A 89 -3.02 -8.20 13.74
C VAL A 89 -2.85 -9.23 12.63
N VAL A 90 -1.58 -9.56 12.32
CA VAL A 90 -1.20 -10.42 11.21
C VAL A 90 -0.35 -11.60 11.68
N PHE A 91 -0.47 -12.72 10.98
CA PHE A 91 0.25 -13.96 11.23
C PHE A 91 0.66 -14.61 9.91
N GLY A 92 1.66 -15.47 9.97
CA GLY A 92 2.18 -16.19 8.81
C GLY A 92 3.28 -15.43 8.06
N PRO A 93 3.90 -16.05 7.04
CA PRO A 93 5.05 -15.48 6.34
C PRO A 93 4.77 -14.08 5.76
N ARG A 94 3.68 -13.92 5.03
CA ARG A 94 3.27 -12.62 4.47
C ARG A 94 2.97 -11.59 5.56
N GLY A 95 2.38 -12.02 6.69
CA GLY A 95 2.16 -11.14 7.84
C GLY A 95 3.46 -10.66 8.47
N SER A 96 4.44 -11.55 8.62
CA SER A 96 5.77 -11.19 9.12
C SER A 96 6.50 -10.22 8.18
N ASP A 97 6.41 -10.46 6.88
CA ASP A 97 6.99 -9.57 5.86
C ASP A 97 6.33 -8.18 5.88
N ALA A 98 5.03 -8.11 6.19
CA ALA A 98 4.29 -6.85 6.26
C ALA A 98 4.70 -5.94 7.44
N VAL A 99 5.27 -6.51 8.50
CA VAL A 99 5.64 -5.80 9.74
C VAL A 99 7.13 -5.89 10.04
N PHE A 100 7.96 -6.04 9.03
CA PHE A 100 9.40 -6.32 9.12
C PHE A 100 10.21 -5.28 9.92
N GLY A 101 9.78 -4.02 9.93
CA GLY A 101 10.41 -2.92 10.68
C GLY A 101 9.95 -2.80 12.14
N SER A 102 9.07 -3.68 12.60
CA SER A 102 8.57 -3.65 13.99
C SER A 102 9.64 -4.06 15.00
N VAL A 103 9.59 -3.45 16.17
CA VAL A 103 10.56 -3.68 17.25
C VAL A 103 9.89 -4.38 18.43
N GLY A 104 10.44 -5.54 18.82
CA GLY A 104 9.94 -6.33 19.94
C GLY A 104 8.83 -7.32 19.58
N ASN A 105 8.80 -8.44 20.28
CA ASN A 105 8.00 -9.61 19.94
C ASN A 105 6.48 -9.38 19.84
N SER A 106 5.94 -8.37 20.53
CA SER A 106 4.51 -8.07 20.48
C SER A 106 4.13 -7.20 19.29
N SER A 107 5.04 -6.35 18.82
CA SER A 107 4.82 -5.45 17.67
C SER A 107 4.95 -6.18 16.35
N GLU A 108 5.66 -7.30 16.30
CA GLU A 108 5.82 -8.16 15.12
C GLU A 108 4.51 -8.79 14.61
N LEU A 109 3.41 -8.55 15.29
CA LEU A 109 2.07 -8.99 14.90
C LEU A 109 1.15 -7.82 14.52
N VAL A 110 1.57 -6.58 14.76
CA VAL A 110 0.72 -5.40 14.57
C VAL A 110 0.90 -4.83 13.19
N ASN A 111 -0.08 -5.05 12.33
CA ASN A 111 -0.17 -4.38 11.02
C ASN A 111 -0.69 -2.95 11.16
N GLN A 112 -1.81 -2.78 11.90
CA GLN A 112 -2.34 -1.46 12.22
C GLN A 112 -2.81 -1.41 13.67
N LEU A 113 -2.51 -0.30 14.35
CA LEU A 113 -3.05 0.01 15.66
C LEU A 113 -3.16 1.52 15.80
N TYR A 114 -4.36 2.05 15.64
CA TYR A 114 -4.60 3.49 15.73
C TYR A 114 -5.96 3.81 16.31
N ALA A 115 -6.07 5.01 16.85
CA ALA A 115 -7.32 5.63 17.22
C ALA A 115 -7.52 6.93 16.43
N TYR A 116 -8.77 7.32 16.24
CA TYR A 116 -9.12 8.58 15.58
C TYR A 116 -10.17 9.35 16.33
N TYR A 117 -10.22 10.65 16.06
CA TYR A 117 -11.23 11.56 16.60
C TYR A 117 -11.63 12.58 15.51
N ASP A 118 -12.94 12.73 15.31
CA ASP A 118 -13.53 13.71 14.41
C ASP A 118 -13.72 15.03 15.17
N ILE A 119 -12.80 15.98 14.95
CA ILE A 119 -12.77 17.27 15.66
C ILE A 119 -13.81 18.24 15.12
N ALA A 120 -14.20 18.07 13.87
CA ALA A 120 -15.24 18.80 13.17
C ALA A 120 -15.77 17.95 12.01
N GLU A 121 -16.89 18.36 11.43
CA GLU A 121 -17.38 17.78 10.18
C GLU A 121 -16.28 17.84 9.09
N GLY A 122 -15.99 16.68 8.49
CA GLY A 122 -14.95 16.55 7.46
C GLY A 122 -13.50 16.71 7.96
N VAL A 123 -13.26 16.70 9.29
CA VAL A 123 -11.90 16.80 9.84
C VAL A 123 -11.64 15.71 10.88
N ARG A 124 -10.83 14.72 10.51
CA ARG A 124 -10.42 13.60 11.37
C ARG A 124 -8.95 13.67 11.72
N ILE A 125 -8.63 13.49 12.98
CA ILE A 125 -7.26 13.29 13.48
C ILE A 125 -7.08 11.82 13.80
N THR A 126 -6.02 11.21 13.28
CA THR A 126 -5.65 9.81 13.55
C THR A 126 -4.27 9.76 14.19
N LEU A 127 -4.11 8.93 15.22
CA LEU A 127 -2.85 8.71 15.93
C LEU A 127 -2.60 7.21 16.10
N GLY A 128 -1.42 6.75 15.75
CA GLY A 128 -1.00 5.35 15.87
C GLY A 128 -0.19 4.87 14.67
N ASN A 129 -0.19 3.56 14.46
CA ASN A 129 0.39 2.91 13.28
C ASN A 129 -0.72 2.53 12.30
N PHE A 130 -0.58 2.91 11.05
CA PHE A 130 -1.54 2.66 9.98
C PHE A 130 -0.83 2.36 8.66
N ASN A 131 -1.50 1.63 7.77
CA ASN A 131 -0.99 1.32 6.45
C ASN A 131 -0.62 2.59 5.69
N THR A 132 0.35 2.45 4.81
CA THR A 132 0.82 3.57 3.99
C THR A 132 -0.30 4.17 3.14
N PHE A 133 -0.16 5.46 2.86
CA PHE A 133 -0.98 6.19 1.89
C PHE A 133 -0.32 6.30 0.51
N LEU A 134 0.89 5.72 0.36
CA LEU A 134 1.64 5.67 -0.89
C LEU A 134 1.41 4.32 -1.58
N GLY A 135 1.45 4.32 -2.90
CA GLY A 135 1.31 3.11 -3.69
C GLY A 135 -0.14 2.69 -3.94
N TYR A 136 -0.32 1.80 -4.90
CA TYR A 136 -1.62 1.30 -5.35
C TYR A 136 -2.00 -0.02 -4.67
N GLU A 137 -1.02 -0.89 -4.47
CA GLU A 137 -1.22 -2.19 -3.84
C GLU A 137 -1.23 -2.07 -2.31
N VAL A 138 -1.83 -3.05 -1.64
CA VAL A 138 -1.94 -3.12 -0.18
C VAL A 138 -1.46 -4.48 0.34
N ILE A 139 -1.25 -4.59 1.65
CA ILE A 139 -0.76 -5.81 2.31
C ILE A 139 -1.75 -6.97 2.16
N SER A 140 -3.05 -6.71 2.33
CA SER A 140 -4.07 -7.76 2.27
C SER A 140 -4.24 -8.31 0.86
N PRO A 141 -4.08 -9.64 0.64
CA PRO A 141 -4.24 -10.26 -0.66
C PRO A 141 -5.68 -10.26 -1.17
N ALA A 142 -6.64 -10.06 -0.29
CA ALA A 142 -8.05 -9.96 -0.66
C ALA A 142 -8.38 -8.62 -1.33
N ALA A 143 -7.65 -7.56 -0.97
CA ALA A 143 -7.87 -6.21 -1.49
C ALA A 143 -7.07 -5.91 -2.78
N ASN A 144 -6.03 -6.69 -3.07
CA ASN A 144 -5.29 -6.60 -4.33
C ASN A 144 -5.95 -7.46 -5.41
N PHE A 145 -5.97 -7.00 -6.67
CA PHE A 145 -6.41 -7.85 -7.77
C PHE A 145 -5.40 -8.98 -8.03
N ASN A 146 -4.12 -8.64 -8.16
CA ASN A 146 -3.03 -9.62 -8.28
C ASN A 146 -2.66 -10.17 -6.90
N TYR A 147 -2.27 -11.45 -6.84
CA TYR A 147 -1.87 -12.08 -5.58
C TYR A 147 -0.42 -11.74 -5.20
N SER A 148 0.51 -11.83 -6.15
CA SER A 148 1.88 -11.34 -5.96
C SER A 148 1.94 -9.81 -6.08
N THR A 149 2.93 -9.20 -5.44
CA THR A 149 3.08 -7.74 -5.41
C THR A 149 4.07 -7.23 -6.46
N SER A 150 3.97 -5.95 -6.77
CA SER A 150 4.90 -5.21 -7.63
C SER A 150 6.22 -4.94 -6.90
N TYR A 151 7.25 -4.55 -7.64
CA TYR A 151 8.50 -4.02 -7.08
C TYR A 151 8.25 -2.67 -6.39
N MET A 152 7.46 -1.78 -7.01
CA MET A 152 7.12 -0.50 -6.39
C MET A 152 6.46 -0.66 -5.02
N PHE A 153 5.55 -1.63 -4.84
CA PHE A 153 4.97 -1.93 -3.54
C PHE A 153 6.01 -2.50 -2.58
N SER A 154 6.81 -3.47 -3.04
CA SER A 154 7.75 -4.21 -2.20
C SER A 154 8.89 -3.36 -1.63
N TYR A 155 9.26 -2.30 -2.33
CA TYR A 155 10.34 -1.38 -1.96
C TYR A 155 9.86 0.00 -1.54
N GLY A 156 8.55 0.25 -1.59
CA GLY A 156 7.89 1.40 -0.98
C GLY A 156 7.58 1.18 0.51
N PRO A 157 7.12 2.22 1.21
CA PRO A 157 6.69 2.10 2.60
C PRO A 157 5.44 1.21 2.75
N PHE A 158 5.35 0.41 3.82
CA PHE A 158 4.18 -0.40 4.16
C PHE A 158 3.31 0.28 5.22
N SER A 159 3.93 0.97 6.18
CA SER A 159 3.22 1.59 7.29
C SER A 159 3.85 2.89 7.77
N HIS A 160 3.07 3.66 8.51
CA HIS A 160 3.52 4.88 9.17
C HIS A 160 3.03 4.91 10.61
N THR A 161 3.93 5.23 11.54
CA THR A 161 3.58 5.53 12.92
C THR A 161 3.67 7.02 13.17
N GLY A 162 2.58 7.64 13.58
CA GLY A 162 2.55 9.08 13.80
C GLY A 162 1.15 9.63 13.96
N VAL A 163 1.00 10.89 13.57
CA VAL A 163 -0.27 11.61 13.56
C VAL A 163 -0.57 12.13 12.17
N LYS A 164 -1.82 11.98 11.75
CA LYS A 164 -2.32 12.58 10.51
C LYS A 164 -3.66 13.26 10.73
N ALA A 165 -3.93 14.25 9.90
CA ALA A 165 -5.20 14.94 9.79
C ALA A 165 -5.76 14.73 8.38
N ASP A 166 -6.97 14.21 8.29
CA ASP A 166 -7.71 14.02 7.05
C ASP A 166 -8.78 15.10 6.95
N PHE A 167 -8.86 15.78 5.81
CA PHE A 167 -9.80 16.86 5.52
C PHE A 167 -10.66 16.48 4.31
N THR A 168 -11.95 16.43 4.46
CA THR A 168 -12.92 16.38 3.35
C THR A 168 -13.19 17.82 2.91
N LEU A 169 -12.66 18.21 1.75
CA LEU A 169 -12.78 19.59 1.23
C LEU A 169 -14.03 19.77 0.36
N ALA A 170 -14.44 18.71 -0.32
CA ALA A 170 -15.67 18.61 -1.11
C ALA A 170 -15.98 17.12 -1.32
N ASP A 171 -17.13 16.78 -1.95
CA ASP A 171 -17.57 15.39 -2.14
C ASP A 171 -16.49 14.47 -2.73
N ASP A 172 -15.71 14.96 -3.68
CA ASP A 172 -14.67 14.18 -4.36
C ASP A 172 -13.26 14.77 -4.16
N ILE A 173 -13.07 15.64 -3.17
CA ILE A 173 -11.78 16.31 -2.91
C ILE A 173 -11.41 16.15 -1.44
N SER A 174 -10.26 15.52 -1.20
CA SER A 174 -9.71 15.32 0.13
C SER A 174 -8.25 15.77 0.23
N LEU A 175 -7.83 16.10 1.44
CA LEU A 175 -6.44 16.40 1.76
C LEU A 175 -6.07 15.66 3.05
N MET A 176 -4.98 14.93 3.05
CA MET A 176 -4.34 14.41 4.25
C MET A 176 -3.01 15.11 4.47
N LEU A 177 -2.71 15.47 5.72
CA LEU A 177 -1.42 15.97 6.16
C LEU A 177 -0.97 15.18 7.39
N GLY A 178 0.28 14.78 7.43
CA GLY A 178 0.78 13.96 8.53
C GLY A 178 2.24 14.22 8.90
N VAL A 179 2.57 13.80 10.12
CA VAL A 179 3.93 13.77 10.67
C VAL A 179 4.16 12.39 11.25
N PHE A 180 5.23 11.75 10.80
CA PHE A 180 5.50 10.34 11.06
C PHE A 180 6.93 10.11 11.54
N ASN A 181 7.13 9.01 12.22
CA ASN A 181 8.43 8.41 12.43
C ASN A 181 9.01 7.89 11.11
N GLN A 182 10.16 7.25 11.16
CA GLN A 182 10.67 6.46 10.05
C GLN A 182 9.62 5.43 9.62
N THR A 183 9.48 5.22 8.31
CA THR A 183 8.52 4.27 7.75
C THR A 183 8.76 2.85 8.28
N ASP A 184 7.70 2.05 8.34
CA ASP A 184 7.71 0.63 8.68
C ASP A 184 8.13 0.31 10.12
N GLN A 185 8.26 1.32 10.98
CA GLN A 185 8.58 1.16 12.40
C GLN A 185 7.36 1.45 13.27
N THR A 186 6.94 0.47 14.06
CA THR A 186 5.75 0.58 14.91
C THR A 186 5.96 1.45 16.15
N GLU A 187 7.17 1.54 16.70
CA GLU A 187 7.38 2.14 18.01
C GLU A 187 8.70 2.92 18.20
N ALA A 188 9.66 2.79 17.32
CA ALA A 188 10.97 3.37 17.51
C ALA A 188 11.29 4.47 16.52
N ASN A 189 11.85 5.55 17.01
CA ASN A 189 12.48 6.59 16.21
C ASN A 189 13.89 6.82 16.76
N TYR A 190 14.79 5.88 16.51
CA TYR A 190 16.15 5.88 17.06
C TYR A 190 16.98 7.06 16.59
N ASP A 191 16.79 7.47 15.33
CA ASP A 191 17.58 8.53 14.70
C ASP A 191 16.88 9.90 14.73
N ARG A 192 15.78 10.03 15.46
CA ARG A 192 14.93 11.23 15.47
C ARG A 192 14.45 11.63 14.06
N TYR A 193 14.38 10.66 13.18
CA TYR A 193 13.85 10.86 11.85
C TYR A 193 12.38 11.28 11.94
N THR A 194 12.05 12.36 11.26
CA THR A 194 10.67 12.84 11.17
C THR A 194 10.33 13.04 9.70
N ALA A 195 9.31 12.33 9.25
CA ALA A 195 8.79 12.47 7.90
C ALA A 195 7.50 13.31 7.91
N PHE A 196 7.30 14.08 6.86
CA PHE A 196 6.07 14.80 6.57
C PHE A 196 5.39 14.15 5.39
N GLY A 197 4.12 13.80 5.54
CA GLY A 197 3.29 13.24 4.48
C GLY A 197 2.17 14.17 4.08
N ALA A 198 1.83 14.12 2.80
CA ALA A 198 0.64 14.77 2.25
C ALA A 198 0.02 13.89 1.17
N GLN A 199 -1.30 13.84 1.13
CA GLN A 199 -2.06 13.20 0.05
C GLN A 199 -3.16 14.16 -0.39
N LEU A 200 -3.23 14.43 -1.69
CA LEU A 200 -4.35 15.14 -2.31
C LEU A 200 -5.20 14.13 -3.09
N GLY A 201 -6.44 13.94 -2.66
CA GLY A 201 -7.43 13.13 -3.35
C GLY A 201 -8.30 13.99 -4.26
N LEU A 202 -8.45 13.58 -5.53
CA LEU A 202 -9.24 14.26 -6.55
C LEU A 202 -9.98 13.21 -7.40
N TYR A 203 -11.28 13.04 -7.20
CA TYR A 203 -12.13 12.16 -8.02
C TYR A 203 -11.57 10.71 -8.12
N GLY A 204 -11.15 10.13 -6.98
CA GLY A 204 -10.57 8.78 -6.94
C GLY A 204 -9.12 8.68 -7.42
N GLN A 205 -8.48 9.81 -7.70
CA GLN A 205 -7.06 9.91 -8.02
C GLN A 205 -6.31 10.53 -6.83
N TYR A 206 -5.10 10.07 -6.54
CA TYR A 206 -4.32 10.53 -5.41
C TYR A 206 -2.90 10.93 -5.83
N ILE A 207 -2.48 12.09 -5.36
CA ILE A 207 -1.09 12.54 -5.44
C ILE A 207 -0.55 12.52 -4.01
N ASN A 208 0.47 11.72 -3.80
CA ASN A 208 1.05 11.42 -2.50
C ASN A 208 2.48 11.95 -2.42
N LEU A 209 2.83 12.53 -1.29
CA LEU A 209 4.15 13.03 -0.97
C LEU A 209 4.58 12.52 0.40
N LEU A 210 5.78 11.95 0.48
CA LEU A 210 6.48 11.69 1.74
C LEU A 210 7.86 12.32 1.68
N ALA A 211 8.22 13.13 2.68
CA ALA A 211 9.50 13.83 2.74
C ALA A 211 10.08 13.81 4.16
N GLY A 212 11.33 13.39 4.29
CA GLY A 212 12.12 13.38 5.51
C GLY A 212 13.51 13.95 5.30
N GLU A 213 14.43 13.74 6.23
CA GLU A 213 15.80 14.25 6.13
C GLU A 213 16.56 13.61 4.96
N ASP A 214 16.46 12.30 4.83
CA ASP A 214 17.18 11.50 3.83
C ASP A 214 16.22 10.67 2.95
N TYR A 215 14.97 11.08 2.84
CA TYR A 215 13.95 10.38 2.07
C TYR A 215 12.98 11.37 1.42
N PHE A 216 12.74 11.16 0.13
CA PHE A 216 11.70 11.86 -0.60
C PHE A 216 11.01 10.89 -1.54
N GLN A 217 9.67 10.84 -1.50
CA GLN A 217 8.88 10.06 -2.45
C GLN A 217 7.71 10.89 -2.96
N LEU A 218 7.53 10.90 -4.26
CA LEU A 218 6.35 11.40 -4.95
C LEU A 218 5.67 10.22 -5.63
N ASP A 219 4.39 10.06 -5.38
CA ASP A 219 3.61 8.94 -5.87
C ASP A 219 2.26 9.40 -6.41
N TYR A 220 1.80 8.78 -7.48
CA TYR A 220 0.46 8.92 -8.03
C TYR A 220 -0.21 7.55 -8.05
N THR A 221 -1.41 7.47 -7.46
CA THR A 221 -2.26 6.28 -7.52
C THR A 221 -3.67 6.66 -7.94
N GLY A 222 -4.32 5.77 -8.66
CA GLY A 222 -5.72 5.95 -8.99
C GLY A 222 -6.23 4.91 -9.98
N GLY A 223 -7.43 5.15 -10.48
CA GLY A 223 -8.02 4.28 -11.48
C GLY A 223 -9.22 4.91 -12.16
N PHE A 224 -9.60 4.31 -13.26
CA PHE A 224 -10.67 4.78 -14.12
C PHE A 224 -11.61 3.63 -14.47
N ASP A 225 -12.89 3.81 -14.22
CA ASP A 225 -13.96 2.98 -14.77
C ASP A 225 -14.17 3.36 -16.22
N ILE A 226 -13.47 2.65 -17.12
CA ILE A 226 -13.53 2.91 -18.58
C ILE A 226 -14.87 2.43 -19.16
N ALA A 227 -15.40 1.35 -18.58
CA ALA A 227 -16.72 0.79 -18.90
C ALA A 227 -17.24 0.01 -17.69
N ASP A 228 -18.52 -0.35 -17.65
CA ASP A 228 -19.16 -1.10 -16.57
C ASP A 228 -18.41 -2.39 -16.17
N SER A 229 -17.70 -3.00 -17.11
CA SER A 229 -16.93 -4.22 -16.88
C SER A 229 -15.42 -4.04 -16.96
N PHE A 230 -14.91 -2.85 -17.24
CA PHE A 230 -13.49 -2.60 -17.45
C PHE A 230 -12.97 -1.45 -16.62
N PHE A 231 -12.07 -1.77 -15.68
CA PHE A 231 -11.34 -0.84 -14.84
C PHE A 231 -9.85 -0.79 -15.22
N LEU A 232 -9.25 0.39 -15.17
CA LEU A 232 -7.82 0.61 -15.35
C LEU A 232 -7.24 1.30 -14.12
N GLY A 233 -6.49 0.57 -13.31
CA GLY A 233 -5.69 1.12 -12.22
C GLY A 233 -4.32 1.61 -12.72
N ILE A 234 -3.76 2.60 -12.05
CA ILE A 234 -2.46 3.21 -12.36
C ILE A 234 -1.70 3.48 -11.07
N ASN A 235 -0.40 3.17 -11.07
CA ASN A 235 0.55 3.65 -10.07
C ASN A 235 1.79 4.19 -10.78
N ALA A 236 2.30 5.33 -10.32
CA ALA A 236 3.57 5.89 -10.76
C ALA A 236 4.27 6.52 -9.58
N THR A 237 5.53 6.16 -9.33
CA THR A 237 6.26 6.62 -8.15
C THR A 237 7.72 6.91 -8.48
N THR A 238 8.31 7.82 -7.71
CA THR A 238 9.76 7.99 -7.62
C THR A 238 10.13 8.22 -6.16
N ALA A 239 11.17 7.54 -5.71
CA ALA A 239 11.73 7.68 -4.37
C ALA A 239 13.23 7.94 -4.46
N THR A 240 13.73 8.85 -3.63
CA THR A 240 15.16 9.15 -3.48
C THR A 240 15.52 9.07 -2.01
N LEU A 241 16.62 8.38 -1.73
CA LEU A 241 17.20 8.21 -0.40
C LEU A 241 18.52 8.96 -0.30
N ALA A 242 19.14 8.92 0.89
CA ALA A 242 20.47 9.48 1.11
C ALA A 242 21.49 8.94 0.08
N GLY A 243 22.35 9.82 -0.44
CA GLY A 243 23.38 9.43 -1.42
C GLY A 243 22.90 9.33 -2.86
N ASP A 244 21.70 9.87 -3.15
CA ASP A 244 21.05 9.86 -4.47
C ASP A 244 20.61 8.46 -4.94
N THR A 245 20.64 7.45 -4.06
CA THR A 245 20.07 6.13 -4.33
C THR A 245 18.54 6.19 -4.35
N GLY A 246 17.89 5.29 -5.04
CA GLY A 246 16.44 5.28 -5.08
C GLY A 246 15.84 4.42 -6.17
N PHE A 247 14.56 4.66 -6.42
CA PHE A 247 13.85 3.96 -7.49
C PHE A 247 12.78 4.84 -8.13
N ALA A 248 12.40 4.45 -9.33
CA ALA A 248 11.22 4.96 -10.01
C ALA A 248 10.47 3.82 -10.68
N GLY A 249 9.17 3.96 -10.85
CA GLY A 249 8.39 2.95 -11.53
C GLY A 249 7.02 3.43 -11.99
N VAL A 250 6.44 2.65 -12.90
CA VAL A 250 5.07 2.82 -13.35
C VAL A 250 4.43 1.44 -13.53
N ALA A 251 3.20 1.30 -13.07
CA ALA A 251 2.40 0.09 -13.31
C ALA A 251 0.99 0.43 -13.76
N LEU A 252 0.47 -0.41 -14.64
CA LEU A 252 -0.91 -0.40 -15.12
C LEU A 252 -1.60 -1.69 -14.70
N TYR A 253 -2.84 -1.57 -14.26
CA TYR A 253 -3.67 -2.66 -13.74
C TYR A 253 -5.02 -2.73 -14.48
N PRO A 254 -5.06 -3.10 -15.78
CA PRO A 254 -6.31 -3.34 -16.47
C PRO A 254 -7.02 -4.58 -15.89
N GLN A 255 -8.31 -4.44 -15.59
CA GLN A 255 -9.16 -5.48 -15.02
C GLN A 255 -10.46 -5.56 -15.81
N LEU A 256 -10.86 -6.78 -16.17
CA LEU A 256 -12.10 -7.07 -16.87
C LEU A 256 -12.97 -8.01 -16.03
N THR A 257 -14.10 -7.53 -15.55
CA THR A 257 -15.13 -8.33 -14.91
C THR A 257 -16.01 -8.97 -15.99
N THR A 258 -15.99 -10.29 -16.07
CA THR A 258 -16.73 -11.02 -17.11
C THR A 258 -18.04 -11.61 -16.58
N SER A 259 -18.16 -11.77 -15.26
CA SER A 259 -19.35 -12.21 -14.55
C SER A 259 -19.28 -11.85 -13.06
N ASP A 260 -20.36 -12.06 -12.31
CA ASP A 260 -20.41 -11.84 -10.86
C ASP A 260 -19.40 -12.71 -10.08
N THR A 261 -18.88 -13.76 -10.68
CA THR A 261 -17.98 -14.72 -10.03
C THR A 261 -16.60 -14.81 -10.65
N PHE A 262 -16.35 -14.10 -11.76
CA PHE A 262 -15.06 -14.17 -12.45
C PHE A 262 -14.64 -12.82 -13.04
N ALA A 263 -13.40 -12.46 -12.73
CA ALA A 263 -12.69 -11.36 -13.37
C ALA A 263 -11.29 -11.82 -13.81
N ILE A 264 -10.73 -11.12 -14.79
CA ILE A 264 -9.35 -11.31 -15.25
C ILE A 264 -8.65 -9.97 -15.28
N GLY A 265 -7.40 -9.93 -14.86
CA GLY A 265 -6.61 -8.69 -14.84
C GLY A 265 -5.16 -8.95 -15.14
N LEU A 266 -4.51 -7.88 -15.55
CA LEU A 266 -3.09 -7.86 -15.84
C LEU A 266 -2.43 -6.77 -14.99
N ARG A 267 -1.19 -6.99 -14.54
CA ARG A 267 -0.30 -5.94 -14.08
C ARG A 267 0.90 -5.90 -15.01
N GLY A 268 1.14 -4.75 -15.63
CA GLY A 268 2.39 -4.46 -16.33
C GLY A 268 3.14 -3.39 -15.55
N GLU A 269 4.34 -3.71 -15.07
CA GLU A 269 5.18 -2.83 -14.27
C GLU A 269 6.54 -2.64 -14.93
N PHE A 270 6.99 -1.40 -14.99
CA PHE A 270 8.38 -1.04 -15.22
C PHE A 270 8.94 -0.44 -13.94
N PHE A 271 10.04 -0.99 -13.44
CA PHE A 271 10.73 -0.57 -12.24
C PHE A 271 12.19 -0.32 -12.57
N SER A 272 12.74 0.80 -12.12
CA SER A 272 14.13 1.20 -12.32
C SER A 272 14.72 1.62 -10.98
N GLU A 273 15.89 1.10 -10.65
CA GLU A 273 16.66 1.53 -9.48
C GLU A 273 17.90 2.30 -9.90
N THR A 274 18.38 3.16 -8.99
CA THR A 274 19.52 4.05 -9.19
C THR A 274 20.55 3.84 -8.08
N ASP A 275 21.84 3.82 -8.47
CA ASP A 275 23.00 3.77 -7.57
C ASP A 275 22.98 2.65 -6.53
N GLY A 276 22.58 1.43 -6.92
CA GLY A 276 22.60 0.28 -6.03
C GLY A 276 21.63 0.43 -4.87
N PHE A 277 20.38 0.85 -5.16
CA PHE A 277 19.31 0.89 -4.16
C PHE A 277 19.10 -0.48 -3.48
N GLY A 278 19.44 -1.57 -4.17
CA GLY A 278 19.44 -2.92 -3.63
C GLY A 278 18.15 -3.70 -3.83
N ALA A 279 17.26 -3.22 -4.71
CA ALA A 279 16.09 -3.96 -5.13
C ALA A 279 16.41 -5.03 -6.19
N LEU A 280 17.29 -4.70 -7.10
CA LEU A 280 17.68 -5.54 -8.24
C LEU A 280 19.17 -5.88 -8.20
N VAL A 281 20.03 -4.90 -7.93
CA VAL A 281 21.48 -5.03 -7.88
C VAL A 281 22.07 -4.30 -6.67
N ASP A 282 23.24 -4.74 -6.20
CA ASP A 282 23.95 -4.12 -5.06
C ASP A 282 24.72 -2.86 -5.45
N ASP A 283 24.96 -2.63 -6.74
CA ASP A 283 25.78 -1.51 -7.25
C ASP A 283 25.33 -1.13 -8.66
N GLY A 284 25.26 0.18 -8.93
CA GLY A 284 24.84 0.74 -10.21
C GLY A 284 23.34 0.78 -10.43
N ASP A 285 22.96 0.99 -11.67
CA ASP A 285 21.56 1.11 -12.09
C ASP A 285 21.06 -0.20 -12.67
N ALA A 286 19.80 -0.54 -12.42
CA ALA A 286 19.14 -1.69 -13.04
C ALA A 286 17.65 -1.42 -13.28
N ASP A 287 17.13 -2.08 -14.30
CA ASP A 287 15.73 -2.01 -14.68
C ASP A 287 15.10 -3.41 -14.63
N ASN A 288 13.81 -3.47 -14.32
CA ASN A 288 13.01 -4.68 -14.46
C ASN A 288 11.64 -4.39 -15.05
N PHE A 289 11.21 -5.22 -15.99
CA PHE A 289 9.85 -5.24 -16.50
C PHE A 289 9.14 -6.52 -16.01
N SER A 290 7.99 -6.34 -15.36
CA SER A 290 7.15 -7.44 -14.87
C SER A 290 5.81 -7.46 -15.58
N LEU A 291 5.36 -8.65 -15.97
CA LEU A 291 4.02 -8.87 -16.50
C LEU A 291 3.34 -9.98 -15.69
N THR A 292 2.19 -9.66 -15.09
CA THR A 292 1.44 -10.58 -14.23
C THR A 292 0.00 -10.69 -14.71
N LEU A 293 -0.43 -11.88 -15.08
CA LEU A 293 -1.81 -12.19 -15.47
C LEU A 293 -2.49 -12.98 -14.36
N THR A 294 -3.62 -12.48 -13.86
CA THR A 294 -4.37 -13.08 -12.75
C THR A 294 -5.83 -13.30 -13.14
N GLY A 295 -6.33 -14.53 -12.92
CA GLY A 295 -7.75 -14.79 -12.85
C GLY A 295 -8.24 -14.70 -11.40
N SER A 296 -9.43 -14.15 -11.18
CA SER A 296 -10.06 -14.08 -9.87
C SER A 296 -11.42 -14.75 -9.91
N PHE A 297 -11.55 -15.89 -9.23
CA PHE A 297 -12.79 -16.67 -9.10
C PHE A 297 -13.33 -16.49 -7.67
N THR A 298 -14.53 -15.93 -7.53
CA THR A 298 -15.14 -15.67 -6.22
C THR A 298 -16.39 -16.53 -6.04
N SER A 299 -16.50 -17.17 -4.87
CA SER A 299 -17.67 -17.94 -4.45
C SER A 299 -17.93 -17.73 -2.96
N GLY A 300 -18.92 -16.92 -2.64
CA GLY A 300 -19.16 -16.48 -1.27
C GLY A 300 -17.93 -15.78 -0.70
N ASN A 301 -17.46 -16.23 0.43
CA ASN A 301 -16.28 -15.68 1.12
C ASN A 301 -14.93 -16.21 0.55
N PHE A 302 -14.96 -17.10 -0.43
CA PHE A 302 -13.76 -17.67 -1.04
C PHE A 302 -13.39 -16.97 -2.33
N THR A 303 -12.10 -16.62 -2.48
CA THR A 303 -11.52 -16.15 -3.73
C THR A 303 -10.34 -17.04 -4.09
N PHE A 304 -10.33 -17.52 -5.32
CA PHE A 304 -9.29 -18.36 -5.88
C PHE A 304 -8.59 -17.61 -7.01
N LYS A 305 -7.25 -17.44 -6.91
CA LYS A 305 -6.46 -16.63 -7.84
C LYS A 305 -5.34 -17.47 -8.48
N PRO A 306 -5.55 -18.09 -9.67
CA PRO A 306 -4.45 -18.51 -10.52
C PRO A 306 -3.76 -17.30 -11.13
N GLU A 307 -2.42 -17.28 -11.07
CA GLU A 307 -1.60 -16.17 -11.52
C GLU A 307 -0.35 -16.67 -12.25
N PHE A 308 -0.04 -16.06 -13.37
CA PHE A 308 1.19 -16.26 -14.12
C PHE A 308 1.97 -14.97 -14.19
N ARG A 309 3.27 -15.02 -13.84
CA ARG A 309 4.14 -13.86 -13.81
C ARG A 309 5.43 -14.12 -14.59
N ILE A 310 5.89 -13.09 -15.32
CA ILE A 310 7.19 -13.03 -15.96
C ILE A 310 7.88 -11.75 -15.45
N ASP A 311 9.13 -11.90 -15.03
CA ASP A 311 10.03 -10.81 -14.70
C ASP A 311 11.19 -10.83 -15.70
N SER A 312 11.63 -9.67 -16.18
CA SER A 312 12.74 -9.51 -17.12
C SER A 312 13.56 -8.26 -16.74
N ALA A 313 14.77 -8.49 -16.28
CA ALA A 313 15.68 -7.46 -15.81
C ALA A 313 16.76 -7.11 -16.84
N SER A 314 17.38 -5.96 -16.68
CA SER A 314 18.52 -5.51 -17.50
C SER A 314 19.82 -6.25 -17.18
N SER A 315 19.83 -7.04 -16.09
CA SER A 315 20.98 -7.81 -15.60
C SER A 315 20.54 -9.20 -15.15
N GLU A 316 21.47 -10.15 -15.07
CA GLU A 316 21.23 -11.54 -14.62
C GLU A 316 21.06 -11.60 -13.09
N ILE A 317 19.90 -11.18 -12.58
CA ILE A 317 19.60 -11.07 -11.15
C ILE A 317 18.82 -12.26 -10.57
N PHE A 318 18.17 -13.05 -11.41
CA PHE A 318 17.35 -14.17 -10.96
C PHE A 318 18.17 -15.44 -10.85
N ALA A 319 18.32 -15.99 -9.65
CA ALA A 319 18.91 -17.29 -9.48
C ALA A 319 17.96 -18.38 -10.08
N ILE A 320 18.47 -19.11 -11.07
CA ILE A 320 17.74 -20.19 -11.73
C ILE A 320 18.23 -21.58 -11.34
N SER A 321 19.43 -21.64 -10.73
CA SER A 321 20.02 -22.80 -10.08
C SER A 321 20.98 -22.33 -8.97
N PRO A 322 21.55 -23.22 -8.13
CA PRO A 322 22.51 -22.83 -7.10
C PRO A 322 23.78 -22.12 -7.62
N THR A 323 24.05 -22.20 -8.91
CA THR A 323 25.29 -21.69 -9.54
C THR A 323 25.04 -20.79 -10.75
N GLU A 324 23.79 -20.59 -11.15
CA GLU A 324 23.44 -19.88 -12.38
C GLU A 324 22.40 -18.81 -12.10
N THR A 325 22.57 -17.67 -12.74
CA THR A 325 21.61 -16.57 -12.77
C THR A 325 21.08 -16.35 -14.19
N ALA A 326 19.97 -15.69 -14.31
CA ALA A 326 19.37 -15.27 -15.57
C ALA A 326 18.80 -13.86 -15.45
N ASP A 327 18.56 -13.24 -16.60
CA ASP A 327 17.86 -11.94 -16.71
C ASP A 327 16.34 -12.05 -16.72
N SER A 328 15.80 -13.27 -16.72
CA SER A 328 14.36 -13.51 -16.76
C SER A 328 13.94 -14.68 -15.88
N LEU A 329 12.78 -14.53 -15.24
CA LEU A 329 12.13 -15.56 -14.43
C LEU A 329 10.64 -15.63 -14.73
N SER A 330 10.12 -16.85 -14.92
CA SER A 330 8.67 -17.10 -15.05
C SER A 330 8.18 -17.93 -13.89
N SER A 331 7.02 -17.58 -13.34
CA SER A 331 6.41 -18.32 -12.24
C SER A 331 4.90 -18.44 -12.39
N PHE A 332 4.36 -19.46 -11.75
CA PHE A 332 2.93 -19.70 -11.64
C PHE A 332 2.56 -19.83 -10.18
N VAL A 333 1.50 -19.13 -9.77
CA VAL A 333 0.94 -19.14 -8.42
C VAL A 333 -0.53 -19.52 -8.49
N VAL A 334 -0.99 -20.25 -7.50
CA VAL A 334 -2.43 -20.46 -7.26
C VAL A 334 -2.69 -20.15 -5.81
N ALA A 335 -3.46 -19.11 -5.54
CA ALA A 335 -3.81 -18.70 -4.19
C ALA A 335 -5.28 -19.00 -3.87
N ALA A 336 -5.54 -19.36 -2.63
CA ALA A 336 -6.88 -19.49 -2.04
C ALA A 336 -6.99 -18.54 -0.85
N ILE A 337 -7.95 -17.64 -0.91
CA ILE A 337 -8.18 -16.56 0.07
C ILE A 337 -9.58 -16.72 0.63
N TYR A 338 -9.73 -16.76 1.94
CA TYR A 338 -11.02 -16.72 2.64
C TYR A 338 -11.15 -15.39 3.40
N SER A 339 -12.25 -14.68 3.17
CA SER A 339 -12.54 -13.39 3.84
C SER A 339 -13.80 -13.52 4.69
N PHE A 340 -13.86 -12.85 5.83
CA PHE A 340 -15.02 -12.89 6.76
C PHE A 340 -15.25 -11.54 7.44
#